data_d3bbae379d1774ea44d1a525afbbeca5
#
_entry.id   d3bbae379d1774ea44d1a525afbbeca5
#
_cell.length_a   1.000
_cell.length_b   1.000
_cell.length_c   1.000
_cell.angle_alpha   90.00
_cell.angle_beta   90.00
_cell.angle_gamma   90.00
#
_symmetry.space_group_name_H-M   'P 1'
#
loop_
_entity.id
_entity.type
_entity.pdbx_description
1 polymer ?
#
loop_
_entity_poly.entity_id
_entity_poly.type
_entity_poly.pdbx_seq_one_letter_code
_entity_poly.pdbx_strand_id
1 'polypeptide(L)'
;MGKTIAVAGKGGTGKTSLTGLLINYLATEKSGKVIAVDADANANLNEVLGEKIDITLGAIKEDVNRRERDGNSFPGGMTKAQYMKYRLSTAISEGDGYDLLVMGRSEGTGCYCYVNGILREQLDTISNSYDYLVIDNEAGMEHLSRGTSKSVDVLLLVSDCSRRSIQAVARIRDLALELKLKIGDLYLIVNKAPNGQLNDGIMEEINKYNLNLLGVVPMDDNIYEYDSNGKPLVDLPIDSPSKKTFHEILSNLNI
;
A
#
# COMPACT_ATOMS: atom_id res chain seq x y z
N MET A 1 -17.98 7.84 1.12
CA MET A 1 -16.55 7.85 0.84
C MET A 1 -15.98 6.59 1.44
N GLY A 2 -15.33 5.75 0.65
CA GLY A 2 -14.72 4.52 1.15
C GLY A 2 -13.66 4.80 2.20
N LYS A 3 -13.39 3.84 3.06
CA LYS A 3 -12.38 3.93 4.12
C LYS A 3 -10.97 3.85 3.53
N THR A 4 -10.11 4.80 3.85
CA THR A 4 -8.71 4.82 3.37
C THR A 4 -7.79 4.21 4.41
N ILE A 5 -7.10 3.13 4.03
CA ILE A 5 -6.13 2.41 4.86
C ILE A 5 -4.76 2.53 4.20
N ALA A 6 -3.80 3.08 4.90
CA ALA A 6 -2.42 3.18 4.41
C ALA A 6 -1.50 2.27 5.23
N VAL A 7 -0.63 1.55 4.55
CA VAL A 7 0.39 0.70 5.17
C VAL A 7 1.76 1.35 4.97
N ALA A 8 2.52 1.54 6.04
CA ALA A 8 3.84 2.15 5.99
C ALA A 8 4.81 1.43 6.95
N GLY A 9 6.10 1.57 6.73
CA GLY A 9 7.12 0.94 7.58
C GLY A 9 8.47 0.85 6.88
N LYS A 10 9.48 0.37 7.57
CA LYS A 10 10.82 0.18 7.03
C LYS A 10 10.85 -0.87 5.91
N GLY A 11 11.79 -0.76 4.98
CA GLY A 11 12.04 -1.79 3.96
C GLY A 11 12.31 -3.16 4.58
N GLY A 12 11.76 -4.23 3.99
CA GLY A 12 11.97 -5.62 4.42
C GLY A 12 11.12 -6.10 5.61
N THR A 13 10.25 -5.26 6.19
CA THR A 13 9.37 -5.64 7.31
C THR A 13 8.16 -6.48 6.92
N GLY A 14 7.91 -6.66 5.61
CA GLY A 14 6.76 -7.40 5.09
C GLY A 14 5.50 -6.55 4.93
N LYS A 15 5.64 -5.24 4.70
CA LYS A 15 4.52 -4.34 4.40
C LYS A 15 3.65 -4.88 3.28
N THR A 16 4.24 -5.08 2.10
CA THR A 16 3.54 -5.53 0.89
C THR A 16 2.85 -6.88 1.11
N SER A 17 3.50 -7.82 1.81
CA SER A 17 2.89 -9.10 2.17
C SER A 17 1.64 -8.92 3.03
N LEU A 18 1.73 -8.09 4.09
CA LEU A 18 0.57 -7.79 4.94
C LEU A 18 -0.48 -6.95 4.20
N THR A 19 -0.08 -6.06 3.29
CA THR A 19 -1.02 -5.31 2.45
C THR A 19 -1.82 -6.26 1.56
N GLY A 20 -1.19 -7.25 0.92
CA GLY A 20 -1.90 -8.26 0.14
C GLY A 20 -2.88 -9.08 0.99
N LEU A 21 -2.47 -9.52 2.18
CA LEU A 21 -3.37 -10.22 3.11
C LEU A 21 -4.52 -9.33 3.62
N LEU A 22 -4.28 -8.02 3.82
CA LEU A 22 -5.32 -7.05 4.16
C LEU A 22 -6.34 -6.91 3.03
N ILE A 23 -5.88 -6.78 1.78
CA ILE A 23 -6.75 -6.70 0.60
C ILE A 23 -7.60 -7.96 0.49
N ASN A 24 -6.97 -9.14 0.62
CA ASN A 24 -7.68 -10.41 0.63
C ASN A 24 -8.74 -10.47 1.73
N TYR A 25 -8.42 -10.07 2.96
CA TYR A 25 -9.36 -10.01 4.08
C TYR A 25 -10.56 -9.09 3.78
N LEU A 26 -10.31 -7.89 3.26
CA LEU A 26 -11.37 -6.93 2.95
C LEU A 26 -12.29 -7.41 1.84
N ALA A 27 -11.74 -8.06 0.82
CA ALA A 27 -12.50 -8.60 -0.30
C ALA A 27 -13.31 -9.83 0.08
N THR A 28 -12.75 -10.76 0.88
CA THR A 28 -13.39 -12.04 1.20
C THR A 28 -14.23 -11.98 2.47
N GLU A 29 -13.65 -11.55 3.59
CA GLU A 29 -14.32 -11.59 4.90
C GLU A 29 -15.28 -10.41 5.11
N LYS A 30 -14.95 -9.23 4.57
CA LYS A 30 -15.83 -8.05 4.62
C LYS A 30 -16.72 -7.92 3.39
N SER A 31 -16.45 -8.68 2.34
CA SER A 31 -17.13 -8.60 1.02
C SER A 31 -17.21 -7.16 0.49
N GLY A 32 -16.20 -6.36 0.80
CA GLY A 32 -16.09 -4.96 0.40
C GLY A 32 -15.39 -4.81 -0.94
N LYS A 33 -15.82 -3.82 -1.74
CA LYS A 33 -15.10 -3.43 -2.96
C LYS A 33 -13.83 -2.69 -2.58
N VAL A 34 -12.68 -3.23 -2.99
CA VAL A 34 -11.36 -2.69 -2.65
C VAL A 34 -10.69 -2.12 -3.88
N ILE A 35 -10.16 -0.89 -3.79
CA ILE A 35 -9.13 -0.42 -4.70
C ILE A 35 -7.80 -0.36 -3.98
N ALA A 36 -6.81 -1.08 -4.50
CA ALA A 36 -5.45 -1.11 -3.99
C ALA A 36 -4.55 -0.19 -4.84
N VAL A 37 -3.66 0.53 -4.18
CA VAL A 37 -2.64 1.36 -4.83
C VAL A 37 -1.28 0.92 -4.34
N ASP A 38 -0.48 0.37 -5.25
CA ASP A 38 0.94 0.13 -5.01
C ASP A 38 1.71 1.42 -5.27
N ALA A 39 2.10 2.09 -4.19
CA ALA A 39 2.84 3.35 -4.24
C ALA A 39 4.37 3.15 -4.16
N ASP A 40 4.86 1.90 -4.20
CA ASP A 40 6.28 1.59 -4.30
C ASP A 40 6.74 1.62 -5.77
N ALA A 41 7.86 2.29 -6.03
CA ALA A 41 8.46 2.32 -7.36
C ALA A 41 8.90 0.92 -7.85
N ASN A 42 9.16 -0.02 -6.94
CA ASN A 42 9.55 -1.38 -7.30
C ASN A 42 8.36 -2.26 -7.70
N ALA A 43 7.12 -1.86 -7.36
CA ALA A 43 5.90 -2.52 -7.80
C ALA A 43 5.87 -4.03 -7.49
N ASN A 44 5.71 -4.40 -6.23
CA ASN A 44 5.72 -5.80 -5.80
C ASN A 44 4.34 -6.29 -5.33
N LEU A 45 3.36 -5.39 -5.15
CA LEU A 45 2.03 -5.77 -4.64
C LEU A 45 1.28 -6.66 -5.64
N ASN A 46 1.48 -6.44 -6.93
CA ASN A 46 0.89 -7.26 -7.98
C ASN A 46 1.35 -8.73 -7.90
N GLU A 47 2.63 -8.99 -7.56
CA GLU A 47 3.14 -10.36 -7.38
C GLU A 47 2.51 -11.04 -6.16
N VAL A 48 2.38 -10.29 -5.06
CA VAL A 48 1.71 -10.76 -3.84
C VAL A 48 0.25 -11.12 -4.10
N LEU A 49 -0.43 -10.36 -4.95
CA LEU A 49 -1.83 -10.56 -5.33
C LEU A 49 -2.02 -11.57 -6.49
N GLY A 50 -0.95 -11.93 -7.20
CA GLY A 50 -1.01 -12.81 -8.37
C GLY A 50 -1.49 -12.12 -9.65
N GLU A 51 -1.46 -10.78 -9.67
CA GLU A 51 -1.99 -9.99 -10.78
C GLU A 51 -0.92 -9.65 -11.83
N LYS A 52 -1.35 -9.64 -13.08
CA LYS A 52 -0.52 -9.15 -14.19
C LYS A 52 -0.82 -7.69 -14.44
N ILE A 53 0.23 -6.88 -14.49
CA ILE A 53 0.12 -5.45 -14.74
C ILE A 53 0.52 -5.14 -16.17
N ASP A 54 -0.41 -4.63 -16.96
CA ASP A 54 -0.16 -4.23 -18.35
C ASP A 54 0.54 -2.87 -18.42
N ILE A 55 0.18 -1.94 -17.52
CA ILE A 55 0.72 -0.58 -17.55
C ILE A 55 0.79 0.02 -16.14
N THR A 56 1.87 0.76 -15.89
CA THR A 56 2.06 1.51 -14.63
C THR A 56 1.86 3.01 -14.83
N LEU A 57 1.63 3.74 -13.74
CA LEU A 57 1.53 5.21 -13.77
C LEU A 57 2.84 5.85 -14.24
N GLY A 58 3.98 5.26 -13.90
CA GLY A 58 5.30 5.67 -14.40
C GLY A 58 5.37 5.61 -15.92
N ALA A 59 4.94 4.50 -16.52
CA ALA A 59 4.92 4.32 -17.97
C ALA A 59 3.97 5.32 -18.67
N ILE A 60 2.81 5.61 -18.07
CA ILE A 60 1.90 6.64 -18.59
C ILE A 60 2.56 8.02 -18.58
N LYS A 61 3.22 8.37 -17.47
CA LYS A 61 3.96 9.64 -17.36
C LYS A 61 5.03 9.76 -18.45
N GLU A 62 5.77 8.70 -18.70
CA GLU A 62 6.81 8.69 -19.72
C GLU A 62 6.26 8.84 -21.13
N ASP A 63 5.16 8.14 -21.44
CA ASP A 63 4.48 8.28 -22.72
C ASP A 63 4.01 9.73 -22.96
N VAL A 64 3.41 10.36 -21.95
CA VAL A 64 2.98 11.76 -22.02
C VAL A 64 4.18 12.69 -22.24
N ASN A 65 5.25 12.54 -21.45
CA ASN A 65 6.44 13.38 -21.57
C ASN A 65 7.15 13.20 -22.92
N ARG A 66 7.20 11.97 -23.44
CA ARG A 66 7.76 11.66 -24.76
C ARG A 66 6.97 12.38 -25.85
N ARG A 67 5.63 12.31 -25.83
CA ARG A 67 4.77 12.97 -26.82
C ARG A 67 4.95 14.48 -26.82
N GLU A 68 5.04 15.09 -25.63
CA GLU A 68 5.29 16.54 -25.51
C GLU A 68 6.67 16.94 -26.06
N ARG A 69 7.71 16.18 -25.74
CA ARG A 69 9.07 16.44 -26.21
C ARG A 69 9.17 16.31 -27.74
N ASP A 70 8.51 15.29 -28.30
CA ASP A 70 8.57 15.00 -29.72
C ASP A 70 7.56 15.86 -30.53
N GLY A 71 6.79 16.74 -29.88
CA GLY A 71 5.79 17.60 -30.53
C GLY A 71 4.57 16.84 -31.07
N ASN A 72 4.34 15.60 -30.61
CA ASN A 72 3.26 14.77 -31.07
C ASN A 72 1.94 15.14 -30.38
N SER A 73 0.86 15.22 -31.16
CA SER A 73 -0.49 15.40 -30.62
C SER A 73 -0.97 14.14 -29.88
N PHE A 74 -1.87 14.33 -28.91
CA PHE A 74 -2.52 13.21 -28.24
C PHE A 74 -3.61 12.59 -29.13
N PRO A 75 -3.81 11.26 -29.07
CA PRO A 75 -4.80 10.55 -29.88
C PRO A 75 -6.20 11.17 -29.76
N GLY A 76 -6.95 11.20 -30.86
CA GLY A 76 -8.32 11.73 -30.90
C GLY A 76 -8.44 13.23 -30.60
N GLY A 77 -7.35 14.00 -30.70
CA GLY A 77 -7.37 15.43 -30.40
C GLY A 77 -7.55 15.75 -28.91
N MET A 78 -7.30 14.79 -28.04
CA MET A 78 -7.39 14.97 -26.57
C MET A 78 -6.41 16.04 -26.09
N THR A 79 -6.78 16.74 -25.03
CA THR A 79 -5.83 17.50 -24.24
C THR A 79 -4.94 16.55 -23.40
N LYS A 80 -3.80 17.03 -22.92
CA LYS A 80 -2.93 16.28 -22.01
C LYS A 80 -3.69 15.70 -20.81
N ALA A 81 -4.53 16.51 -20.17
CA ALA A 81 -5.33 16.09 -19.02
C ALA A 81 -6.35 15.00 -19.40
N GLN A 82 -7.04 15.12 -20.53
CA GLN A 82 -7.98 14.10 -21.01
C GLN A 82 -7.26 12.80 -21.33
N TYR A 83 -6.11 12.87 -22.01
CA TYR A 83 -5.32 11.69 -22.32
C TYR A 83 -4.82 10.98 -21.05
N MET A 84 -4.32 11.73 -20.08
CA MET A 84 -3.91 11.15 -18.80
C MET A 84 -5.06 10.49 -18.06
N LYS A 85 -6.23 11.15 -17.98
CA LYS A 85 -7.43 10.56 -17.35
C LYS A 85 -7.84 9.25 -18.04
N TYR A 86 -7.85 9.23 -19.35
CA TYR A 86 -8.12 8.02 -20.14
C TYR A 86 -7.11 6.91 -19.83
N ARG A 87 -5.80 7.22 -19.87
CA ARG A 87 -4.75 6.23 -19.59
C ARG A 87 -4.78 5.72 -18.15
N LEU A 88 -5.12 6.57 -17.18
CA LEU A 88 -5.30 6.15 -15.79
C LEU A 88 -6.45 5.17 -15.62
N SER A 89 -7.58 5.39 -16.30
CA SER A 89 -8.70 4.43 -16.26
C SER A 89 -8.35 3.08 -16.90
N THR A 90 -7.43 3.05 -17.86
CA THR A 90 -6.94 1.81 -18.49
C THR A 90 -5.80 1.14 -17.72
N ALA A 91 -5.26 1.79 -16.69
CA ALA A 91 -4.18 1.25 -15.85
C ALA A 91 -4.69 0.52 -14.61
N ILE A 92 -5.98 0.56 -14.37
CA ILE A 92 -6.61 -0.22 -13.31
C ILE A 92 -6.70 -1.67 -13.78
N SER A 93 -6.08 -2.57 -13.03
CA SER A 93 -6.17 -4.01 -13.24
C SER A 93 -7.26 -4.57 -12.34
N GLU A 94 -8.21 -5.30 -12.92
CA GLU A 94 -9.31 -5.93 -12.19
C GLU A 94 -8.86 -7.29 -11.65
N GLY A 95 -8.94 -7.50 -10.34
CA GLY A 95 -8.67 -8.74 -9.64
C GLY A 95 -9.94 -9.36 -9.04
N ASP A 96 -9.79 -10.43 -8.28
CA ASP A 96 -10.91 -11.13 -7.64
C ASP A 96 -11.36 -10.40 -6.35
N GLY A 97 -12.38 -9.56 -6.49
CA GLY A 97 -12.94 -8.74 -5.40
C GLY A 97 -12.17 -7.46 -5.09
N TYR A 98 -11.17 -7.13 -5.86
CA TYR A 98 -10.41 -5.87 -5.74
C TYR A 98 -9.92 -5.38 -7.10
N ASP A 99 -9.61 -4.11 -7.18
CA ASP A 99 -8.92 -3.50 -8.32
C ASP A 99 -7.55 -3.01 -7.87
N LEU A 100 -6.55 -3.06 -8.77
CA LEU A 100 -5.16 -2.69 -8.48
C LEU A 100 -4.68 -1.59 -9.42
N LEU A 101 -4.03 -0.60 -8.85
CA LEU A 101 -3.33 0.47 -9.54
C LEU A 101 -1.87 0.51 -9.09
N VAL A 102 -0.93 0.43 -10.03
CA VAL A 102 0.50 0.35 -9.74
C VAL A 102 1.22 1.61 -10.17
N MET A 103 1.97 2.24 -9.27
CA MET A 103 2.76 3.43 -9.60
C MET A 103 3.95 3.08 -10.50
N GLY A 104 4.76 2.11 -10.13
CA GLY A 104 5.94 1.72 -10.89
C GLY A 104 7.01 2.82 -11.00
N ARG A 105 8.14 2.48 -11.61
CA ARG A 105 9.23 3.45 -11.85
C ARG A 105 8.92 4.36 -13.02
N SER A 106 9.42 5.59 -12.96
CA SER A 106 9.54 6.49 -14.08
C SER A 106 11.02 6.76 -14.33
N GLU A 107 11.50 6.47 -15.52
CA GLU A 107 12.92 6.64 -15.90
C GLU A 107 13.27 8.10 -16.24
N GLY A 108 12.29 8.97 -16.42
CA GLY A 108 12.50 10.36 -16.83
C GLY A 108 12.78 11.33 -15.69
N THR A 109 13.54 12.38 -15.99
CA THR A 109 13.70 13.55 -15.09
C THR A 109 12.36 14.28 -14.95
N GLY A 110 11.98 14.58 -13.73
CA GLY A 110 10.77 15.36 -13.42
C GLY A 110 9.97 14.82 -12.25
N CYS A 111 9.34 15.73 -11.53
CA CYS A 111 8.54 15.41 -10.36
C CYS A 111 7.27 14.65 -10.77
N TYR A 112 6.87 13.66 -9.98
CA TYR A 112 5.55 13.02 -10.08
C TYR A 112 4.38 13.98 -9.74
N CYS A 113 4.67 15.23 -9.38
CA CYS A 113 3.68 16.16 -8.83
C CYS A 113 2.45 16.34 -9.72
N TYR A 114 2.63 16.40 -11.07
CA TYR A 114 1.51 16.52 -11.98
C TYR A 114 0.70 15.23 -12.09
N VAL A 115 1.38 14.08 -12.20
CA VAL A 115 0.75 12.75 -12.25
C VAL A 115 0.03 12.46 -10.94
N ASN A 116 0.69 12.74 -9.81
CA ASN A 116 0.09 12.59 -8.49
C ASN A 116 -1.14 13.50 -8.29
N GLY A 117 -1.13 14.70 -8.87
CA GLY A 117 -2.29 15.59 -8.83
C GLY A 117 -3.49 15.00 -9.56
N ILE A 118 -3.28 14.48 -10.78
CA ILE A 118 -4.35 13.82 -11.56
C ILE A 118 -4.77 12.50 -10.91
N LEU A 119 -3.80 11.70 -10.45
CA LEU A 119 -4.09 10.46 -9.73
C LEU A 119 -4.99 10.71 -8.52
N ARG A 120 -4.65 11.72 -7.72
CA ARG A 120 -5.45 12.11 -6.57
C ARG A 120 -6.87 12.51 -6.95
N GLU A 121 -7.04 13.38 -7.97
CA GLU A 121 -8.36 13.78 -8.47
C GLU A 121 -9.16 12.56 -8.96
N GLN A 122 -8.49 11.60 -9.61
CA GLN A 122 -9.11 10.35 -10.04
C GLN A 122 -9.44 9.44 -8.86
N LEU A 123 -8.52 9.23 -7.92
CA LEU A 123 -8.79 8.43 -6.72
C LEU A 123 -9.90 9.03 -5.86
N ASP A 124 -9.94 10.36 -5.70
CA ASP A 124 -11.04 11.06 -5.02
C ASP A 124 -12.40 10.81 -5.72
N THR A 125 -12.37 10.65 -7.04
CA THR A 125 -13.57 10.37 -7.84
C THR A 125 -13.96 8.90 -7.79
N ILE A 126 -12.99 8.01 -7.95
CA ILE A 126 -13.17 6.55 -8.05
C ILE A 126 -13.45 5.97 -6.66
N SER A 127 -12.81 6.48 -5.59
CA SER A 127 -12.99 5.98 -4.23
C SER A 127 -14.43 6.02 -3.73
N ASN A 128 -15.30 6.85 -4.32
CA ASN A 128 -16.72 6.83 -4.02
C ASN A 128 -17.44 5.55 -4.49
N SER A 129 -16.83 4.78 -5.38
CA SER A 129 -17.37 3.51 -5.90
C SER A 129 -16.81 2.28 -5.18
N TYR A 130 -15.87 2.49 -4.25
CA TYR A 130 -15.25 1.44 -3.45
C TYR A 130 -15.54 1.66 -1.97
N ASP A 131 -15.60 0.54 -1.23
CA ASP A 131 -15.76 0.56 0.22
C ASP A 131 -14.41 0.84 0.92
N TYR A 132 -13.29 0.42 0.27
CA TYR A 132 -11.94 0.56 0.80
C TYR A 132 -10.97 1.05 -0.27
N LEU A 133 -10.10 1.99 0.14
CA LEU A 133 -8.88 2.38 -0.57
C LEU A 133 -7.68 1.90 0.26
N VAL A 134 -6.90 0.95 -0.24
CA VAL A 134 -5.71 0.44 0.43
C VAL A 134 -4.46 0.96 -0.28
N ILE A 135 -3.53 1.57 0.45
CA ILE A 135 -2.30 2.15 -0.10
C ILE A 135 -1.09 1.45 0.50
N ASP A 136 -0.34 0.70 -0.32
CA ASP A 136 0.98 0.17 0.05
C ASP A 136 2.06 1.22 -0.22
N ASN A 137 2.66 1.76 0.84
CA ASN A 137 3.67 2.80 0.71
C ASN A 137 5.08 2.20 0.65
N GLU A 138 5.93 2.81 -0.15
CA GLU A 138 7.38 2.62 -0.07
C GLU A 138 7.90 2.91 1.36
N ALA A 139 9.17 2.62 1.63
CA ALA A 139 9.80 2.92 2.92
C ALA A 139 9.80 4.43 3.21
N GLY A 140 8.68 4.93 3.74
CA GLY A 140 8.45 6.34 4.04
C GLY A 140 7.01 6.77 3.76
N MET A 141 6.75 8.07 3.93
CA MET A 141 5.43 8.69 3.71
C MET A 141 5.44 9.66 2.52
N GLU A 142 6.48 9.58 1.65
CA GLU A 142 6.70 10.59 0.62
C GLU A 142 5.54 10.68 -0.38
N HIS A 143 4.93 9.55 -0.73
CA HIS A 143 3.80 9.52 -1.65
C HIS A 143 2.52 10.05 -1.01
N LEU A 144 2.24 9.72 0.26
CA LEU A 144 1.12 10.29 1.00
C LEU A 144 1.29 11.81 1.19
N SER A 145 2.51 12.26 1.51
CA SER A 145 2.80 13.70 1.69
C SER A 145 2.68 14.50 0.39
N ARG A 146 2.99 13.88 -0.75
CA ARG A 146 2.92 14.49 -2.08
C ARG A 146 1.54 14.43 -2.72
N GLY A 147 0.54 13.85 -2.02
CA GLY A 147 -0.85 14.09 -2.36
C GLY A 147 -1.63 12.94 -2.98
N THR A 148 -1.33 11.67 -2.69
CA THR A 148 -2.22 10.57 -3.06
C THR A 148 -3.50 10.53 -2.22
N SER A 149 -3.48 11.04 -0.97
CA SER A 149 -4.69 11.22 -0.16
C SER A 149 -4.55 12.41 0.81
N LYS A 150 -5.65 13.15 1.05
CA LYS A 150 -5.71 14.24 2.05
C LYS A 150 -5.93 13.74 3.46
N SER A 151 -6.54 12.58 3.60
CA SER A 151 -6.85 11.94 4.87
C SER A 151 -6.66 10.43 4.75
N VAL A 152 -6.23 9.84 5.83
CA VAL A 152 -6.07 8.39 6.00
C VAL A 152 -6.90 8.02 7.23
N ASP A 153 -7.89 7.15 7.07
CA ASP A 153 -8.74 6.76 8.19
C ASP A 153 -7.97 5.84 9.14
N VAL A 154 -7.15 4.93 8.58
CA VAL A 154 -6.30 4.03 9.35
C VAL A 154 -4.89 4.00 8.77
N LEU A 155 -3.88 4.33 9.58
CA LEU A 155 -2.47 4.14 9.26
C LEU A 155 -1.92 2.93 10.00
N LEU A 156 -1.57 1.87 9.25
CA LEU A 156 -0.91 0.69 9.77
C LEU A 156 0.61 0.82 9.62
N LEU A 157 1.32 0.95 10.72
CA LEU A 157 2.77 0.94 10.76
C LEU A 157 3.26 -0.49 10.92
N VAL A 158 4.07 -0.99 9.98
CA VAL A 158 4.60 -2.35 10.00
C VAL A 158 6.08 -2.35 10.38
N SER A 159 6.41 -3.06 11.44
CA SER A 159 7.77 -3.29 11.92
C SER A 159 8.09 -4.78 11.95
N ASP A 160 9.35 -5.15 11.93
CA ASP A 160 9.83 -6.45 12.39
C ASP A 160 10.20 -6.40 13.89
N CYS A 161 10.64 -7.53 14.47
CA CYS A 161 11.04 -7.65 15.88
C CYS A 161 12.42 -7.05 16.18
N SER A 162 12.83 -5.99 15.49
CA SER A 162 14.10 -5.30 15.78
C SER A 162 13.89 -3.90 16.35
N ARG A 163 14.69 -3.50 17.33
CA ARG A 163 14.66 -2.15 17.88
C ARG A 163 14.79 -1.06 16.81
N ARG A 164 15.65 -1.30 15.80
CA ARG A 164 15.86 -0.34 14.70
C ARG A 164 14.60 -0.18 13.85
N SER A 165 13.81 -1.23 13.68
CA SER A 165 12.57 -1.17 12.93
C SER A 165 11.47 -0.44 13.73
N ILE A 166 11.35 -0.70 15.05
CA ILE A 166 10.45 0.06 15.94
C ILE A 166 10.79 1.55 15.91
N GLN A 167 12.08 1.91 16.01
CA GLN A 167 12.52 3.31 15.91
C GLN A 167 12.20 3.92 14.54
N ALA A 168 12.31 3.14 13.46
CA ALA A 168 12.00 3.62 12.11
C ALA A 168 10.50 3.95 11.98
N VAL A 169 9.62 3.09 12.46
CA VAL A 169 8.17 3.36 12.39
C VAL A 169 7.75 4.51 13.31
N ALA A 170 8.42 4.70 14.45
CA ALA A 170 8.20 5.88 15.28
C ALA A 170 8.53 7.18 14.53
N ARG A 171 9.65 7.21 13.78
CA ARG A 171 10.01 8.36 12.93
C ARG A 171 9.03 8.57 11.78
N ILE A 172 8.50 7.49 11.18
CA ILE A 172 7.48 7.59 10.14
C ILE A 172 6.21 8.24 10.71
N ARG A 173 5.77 7.82 11.89
CA ARG A 173 4.65 8.46 12.60
C ARG A 173 4.90 9.95 12.82
N ASP A 174 6.07 10.30 13.37
CA ASP A 174 6.41 11.68 13.68
C ASP A 174 6.42 12.55 12.42
N LEU A 175 7.00 12.04 11.33
CA LEU A 175 6.97 12.70 10.02
C LEU A 175 5.53 12.89 9.50
N ALA A 176 4.66 11.89 9.65
CA ALA A 176 3.26 12.00 9.24
C ALA A 176 2.54 13.14 9.99
N LEU A 177 2.82 13.28 11.30
CA LEU A 177 2.28 14.35 12.13
C LEU A 177 2.86 15.73 11.75
N GLU A 178 4.17 15.82 11.49
CA GLU A 178 4.84 17.04 11.01
C GLU A 178 4.27 17.53 9.67
N LEU A 179 3.98 16.60 8.76
CA LEU A 179 3.35 16.86 7.47
C LEU A 179 1.85 17.20 7.59
N LYS A 180 1.31 17.20 8.81
CA LYS A 180 -0.11 17.50 9.11
C LYS A 180 -1.08 16.62 8.31
N LEU A 181 -0.71 15.37 8.05
CA LEU A 181 -1.62 14.42 7.47
C LEU A 181 -2.80 14.20 8.44
N LYS A 182 -4.02 14.23 7.90
CA LYS A 182 -5.20 13.89 8.68
C LYS A 182 -5.27 12.38 8.81
N ILE A 183 -4.88 11.85 9.98
CA ILE A 183 -4.93 10.43 10.30
C ILE A 183 -6.01 10.24 11.35
N GLY A 184 -6.93 9.31 11.10
CA GLY A 184 -7.95 8.89 12.07
C GLY A 184 -7.29 8.04 13.15
N ASP A 185 -7.06 6.77 12.86
CA ASP A 185 -6.43 5.84 13.77
C ASP A 185 -5.02 5.47 13.28
N LEU A 186 -4.10 5.27 14.23
CA LEU A 186 -2.73 4.85 13.94
C LEU A 186 -2.37 3.64 14.80
N TYR A 187 -1.95 2.56 14.15
CA TYR A 187 -1.62 1.31 14.81
C TYR A 187 -0.25 0.78 14.39
N LEU A 188 0.41 0.08 15.31
CA LEU A 188 1.61 -0.70 15.05
C LEU A 188 1.24 -2.18 14.89
N ILE A 189 1.79 -2.81 13.86
CA ILE A 189 1.82 -4.26 13.70
C ILE A 189 3.28 -4.69 13.72
N VAL A 190 3.63 -5.62 14.60
CA VAL A 190 4.96 -6.23 14.60
C VAL A 190 4.87 -7.57 13.86
N ASN A 191 5.55 -7.65 12.72
CA ASN A 191 5.56 -8.79 11.83
C ASN A 191 6.82 -9.64 12.02
N LYS A 192 6.79 -10.87 11.52
CA LYS A 192 7.91 -11.83 11.56
C LYS A 192 8.38 -12.13 12.99
N ALA A 193 7.44 -12.16 13.94
CA ALA A 193 7.77 -12.43 15.33
C ALA A 193 8.11 -13.92 15.53
N PRO A 194 9.28 -14.25 16.10
CA PRO A 194 9.59 -15.61 16.47
C PRO A 194 8.52 -16.18 17.42
N ASN A 195 7.90 -17.29 17.04
CA ASN A 195 6.79 -17.93 17.79
C ASN A 195 5.61 -16.99 18.09
N GLY A 196 5.42 -15.90 17.34
CA GLY A 196 4.35 -14.93 17.58
C GLY A 196 4.51 -14.11 18.86
N GLN A 197 5.70 -14.03 19.44
CA GLN A 197 5.94 -13.37 20.72
C GLN A 197 7.01 -12.27 20.61
N LEU A 198 6.85 -11.23 21.40
CA LEU A 198 7.83 -10.16 21.56
C LEU A 198 8.61 -10.37 22.88
N ASN A 199 9.90 -10.08 22.84
CA ASN A 199 10.70 -10.01 24.06
C ASN A 199 10.52 -8.66 24.77
N ASP A 200 10.92 -8.60 26.06
CA ASP A 200 10.76 -7.42 26.90
C ASP A 200 11.44 -6.18 26.28
N GLY A 201 12.63 -6.33 25.68
CA GLY A 201 13.36 -5.21 25.09
C GLY A 201 12.64 -4.58 23.88
N ILE A 202 11.85 -5.34 23.13
CA ILE A 202 11.00 -4.80 22.05
C ILE A 202 9.76 -4.14 22.63
N MET A 203 9.15 -4.73 23.67
CA MET A 203 8.01 -4.12 24.37
C MET A 203 8.40 -2.79 25.03
N GLU A 204 9.57 -2.72 25.65
CA GLU A 204 10.11 -1.48 26.21
C GLU A 204 10.29 -0.40 25.13
N GLU A 205 10.81 -0.77 23.96
CA GLU A 205 11.01 0.17 22.86
C GLU A 205 9.66 0.66 22.28
N ILE A 206 8.66 -0.21 22.16
CA ILE A 206 7.28 0.15 21.75
C ILE A 206 6.68 1.16 22.74
N ASN A 207 6.77 0.86 24.04
CA ASN A 207 6.26 1.71 25.12
C ASN A 207 6.98 3.06 25.17
N LYS A 208 8.30 3.08 25.00
CA LYS A 208 9.12 4.29 24.99
C LYS A 208 8.66 5.30 23.92
N TYR A 209 8.24 4.81 22.77
CA TYR A 209 7.74 5.66 21.68
C TYR A 209 6.22 5.83 21.71
N ASN A 210 5.50 5.32 22.71
CA ASN A 210 4.04 5.36 22.81
C ASN A 210 3.36 4.90 21.49
N LEU A 211 3.84 3.79 20.93
CA LEU A 211 3.23 3.19 19.76
C LEU A 211 2.06 2.33 20.16
N ASN A 212 0.92 2.48 19.48
CA ASN A 212 -0.29 1.70 19.74
C ASN A 212 -0.17 0.34 19.04
N LEU A 213 0.29 -0.69 19.79
CA LEU A 213 0.44 -2.05 19.29
C LEU A 213 -0.93 -2.70 19.07
N LEU A 214 -1.29 -2.91 17.81
CA LEU A 214 -2.52 -3.60 17.42
C LEU A 214 -2.37 -5.12 17.54
N GLY A 215 -1.22 -5.64 17.12
CA GLY A 215 -0.98 -7.08 17.17
C GLY A 215 0.40 -7.49 16.68
N VAL A 216 0.66 -8.78 16.85
CA VAL A 216 1.94 -9.42 16.52
C VAL A 216 1.67 -10.57 15.56
N VAL A 217 2.26 -10.51 14.38
CA VAL A 217 2.13 -11.55 13.34
C VAL A 217 3.36 -12.47 13.42
N PRO A 218 3.17 -13.78 13.54
CA PRO A 218 4.27 -14.73 13.66
C PRO A 218 5.11 -14.80 12.37
N MET A 219 6.35 -15.24 12.51
CA MET A 219 7.14 -15.72 11.39
C MET A 219 6.46 -16.96 10.81
N ASP A 220 6.40 -17.05 9.48
CA ASP A 220 5.70 -18.12 8.77
C ASP A 220 6.51 -18.57 7.56
N ASP A 221 6.95 -19.82 7.59
CA ASP A 221 7.77 -20.41 6.54
C ASP A 221 6.99 -20.57 5.22
N ASN A 222 5.66 -20.65 5.28
CA ASN A 222 4.82 -20.68 4.08
C ASN A 222 4.98 -19.39 3.24
N ILE A 223 5.14 -18.23 3.88
CA ILE A 223 5.39 -16.97 3.15
C ILE A 223 6.69 -17.09 2.34
N TYR A 224 7.76 -17.62 2.94
CA TYR A 224 9.02 -17.83 2.24
C TYR A 224 8.88 -18.83 1.09
N GLU A 225 8.16 -19.93 1.32
CA GLU A 225 7.92 -20.95 0.28
C GLU A 225 7.13 -20.37 -0.90
N TYR A 226 6.07 -19.61 -0.64
CA TYR A 226 5.24 -19.02 -1.68
C TYR A 226 6.02 -17.97 -2.47
N ASP A 227 6.67 -17.03 -1.77
CA ASP A 227 7.46 -15.96 -2.37
C ASP A 227 8.60 -16.52 -3.24
N SER A 228 9.38 -17.46 -2.71
CA SER A 228 10.51 -18.06 -3.45
C SER A 228 10.08 -18.89 -4.67
N ASN A 229 8.85 -19.38 -4.71
CA ASN A 229 8.28 -20.11 -5.85
C ASN A 229 7.42 -19.22 -6.76
N GLY A 230 7.36 -17.91 -6.53
CA GLY A 230 6.55 -16.96 -7.31
C GLY A 230 5.05 -17.24 -7.21
N LYS A 231 4.59 -17.79 -6.08
CA LYS A 231 3.17 -18.01 -5.81
C LYS A 231 2.57 -16.80 -5.10
N PRO A 232 1.34 -16.38 -5.45
CA PRO A 232 0.66 -15.28 -4.78
C PRO A 232 0.45 -15.56 -3.29
N LEU A 233 0.71 -14.58 -2.44
CA LEU A 233 0.51 -14.74 -0.99
C LEU A 233 -0.96 -14.74 -0.59
N VAL A 234 -1.86 -14.23 -1.42
CA VAL A 234 -3.31 -14.33 -1.20
C VAL A 234 -3.79 -15.78 -1.22
N ASP A 235 -3.07 -16.66 -1.93
CA ASP A 235 -3.36 -18.11 -2.00
C ASP A 235 -2.81 -18.90 -0.81
N LEU A 236 -2.17 -18.25 0.16
CA LEU A 236 -1.76 -18.93 1.39
C LEU A 236 -2.94 -19.69 2.02
N PRO A 237 -2.71 -20.91 2.54
CA PRO A 237 -3.73 -21.65 3.27
C PRO A 237 -4.35 -20.82 4.39
N ILE A 238 -5.63 -21.01 4.64
CA ILE A 238 -6.36 -20.26 5.68
C ILE A 238 -5.79 -20.49 7.09
N ASP A 239 -5.17 -21.64 7.30
CA ASP A 239 -4.52 -22.04 8.55
C ASP A 239 -3.03 -21.64 8.61
N SER A 240 -2.50 -20.99 7.58
CA SER A 240 -1.16 -20.37 7.62
C SER A 240 -1.05 -19.44 8.83
N PRO A 241 -0.07 -19.63 9.71
CA PRO A 241 0.03 -18.90 10.98
C PRO A 241 -0.04 -17.39 10.83
N SER A 242 0.64 -16.84 9.83
CA SER A 242 0.65 -15.39 9.57
C SER A 242 -0.70 -14.91 9.06
N LYS A 243 -1.31 -15.58 8.08
CA LYS A 243 -2.61 -15.22 7.50
C LYS A 243 -3.70 -15.26 8.56
N LYS A 244 -3.79 -16.38 9.29
CA LYS A 244 -4.77 -16.57 10.34
C LYS A 244 -4.66 -15.50 11.43
N THR A 245 -3.45 -15.33 12.00
CA THR A 245 -3.25 -14.34 13.06
C THR A 245 -3.52 -12.93 12.58
N PHE A 246 -3.13 -12.59 11.35
CA PHE A 246 -3.37 -11.26 10.81
C PHE A 246 -4.87 -11.00 10.58
N HIS A 247 -5.63 -11.97 10.08
CA HIS A 247 -7.08 -11.87 9.96
C HIS A 247 -7.77 -11.71 11.32
N GLU A 248 -7.31 -12.43 12.35
CA GLU A 248 -7.79 -12.25 13.74
C GLU A 248 -7.51 -10.83 14.26
N ILE A 249 -6.30 -10.28 14.00
CA ILE A 249 -5.96 -8.90 14.34
C ILE A 249 -6.89 -7.90 13.62
N LEU A 250 -7.11 -8.10 12.31
CA LEU A 250 -7.96 -7.22 11.51
C LEU A 250 -9.45 -7.29 11.92
N SER A 251 -9.92 -8.43 12.42
CA SER A 251 -11.30 -8.59 12.89
C SER A 251 -11.61 -7.70 14.10
N ASN A 252 -10.60 -7.32 14.88
CA ASN A 252 -10.73 -6.40 16.01
C ASN A 252 -10.66 -4.93 15.60
N LEU A 253 -10.32 -4.64 14.33
CA LEU A 253 -10.37 -3.28 13.81
C LEU A 253 -11.79 -2.92 13.36
N ASN A 254 -12.20 -1.73 13.70
CA ASN A 254 -13.47 -1.17 13.26
C ASN A 254 -13.34 -0.58 11.83
N ILE A 255 -13.04 -1.46 10.87
CA ILE A 255 -12.89 -1.14 9.45
C ILE A 255 -14.00 -1.72 8.63
#